data_85608760cf4f49258d3f4f93967609b8
#
_entry.id   85608760cf4f49258d3f4f93967609b8
#
_cell.length_a   1.000
_cell.length_b   1.000
_cell.length_c   1.000
_cell.angle_alpha   90.00
_cell.angle_beta   90.00
_cell.angle_gamma   90.00
#
_symmetry.space_group_name_H-M   'P 1'
#
loop_
_entity.id
_entity.type
_entity.pdbx_description
1 polymer ?
#
loop_
_entity_poly.entity_id
_entity_poly.type
_entity_poly.pdbx_seq_one_letter_code
_entity_poly.pdbx_strand_id
1 'polypeptide(L)'
;MAISIKTSEDIEKMRVAGRLAAEVLEMIEPYVKPGVSTGELDRICNDYIVNEQKAISACLGYHGYPKSVCISVNEVVCHGIPDDGKLLKDGDIVNIDVTVIKDDFHGDTSKMFIVGKPTILGERLCRITQESLYLALRMVKPGINLRTIGAAIQKFVEAEGFSVVREYCGHGIGRGFHEEPQVLHYDSPETNVILKPGMTFTIEPMVNAGKKEIRSMKDGWTVKTKDRSLSAQYEHTIVVTDNGCEILTLRKDDTIPAIISHDE
;
A
#
# COMPACT_ATOMS: atom_id res chain seq x y z
N MET A 1 -11.35 -13.45 -13.35
CA MET A 1 -11.52 -14.60 -12.41
C MET A 1 -12.66 -14.28 -11.45
N ALA A 2 -13.25 -15.26 -10.76
CA ALA A 2 -14.26 -14.98 -9.75
C ALA A 2 -13.59 -14.44 -8.48
N ILE A 3 -14.27 -13.52 -7.77
CA ILE A 3 -13.81 -13.01 -6.48
C ILE A 3 -13.84 -14.14 -5.45
N SER A 4 -12.73 -14.39 -4.77
CA SER A 4 -12.60 -15.41 -3.73
C SER A 4 -13.16 -14.91 -2.40
N ILE A 5 -14.01 -15.69 -1.77
CA ILE A 5 -14.45 -15.47 -0.38
C ILE A 5 -13.60 -16.35 0.53
N LYS A 6 -12.89 -15.75 1.45
CA LYS A 6 -11.97 -16.44 2.35
C LYS A 6 -12.73 -17.11 3.49
N THR A 7 -12.32 -18.32 3.83
CA THR A 7 -12.81 -19.01 5.03
C THR A 7 -12.21 -18.41 6.29
N SER A 8 -12.77 -18.74 7.47
CA SER A 8 -12.18 -18.30 8.74
C SER A 8 -10.74 -18.78 8.91
N GLU A 9 -10.41 -20.00 8.44
CA GLU A 9 -9.02 -20.50 8.47
C GLU A 9 -8.09 -19.71 7.56
N ASP A 10 -8.54 -19.37 6.35
CA ASP A 10 -7.76 -18.53 5.42
C ASP A 10 -7.49 -17.14 6.03
N ILE A 11 -8.51 -16.54 6.67
CA ILE A 11 -8.39 -15.22 7.31
C ILE A 11 -7.37 -15.26 8.46
N GLU A 12 -7.36 -16.31 9.28
CA GLU A 12 -6.34 -16.47 10.33
C GLU A 12 -4.91 -16.49 9.76
N LYS A 13 -4.69 -17.21 8.66
CA LYS A 13 -3.40 -17.23 7.98
C LYS A 13 -3.05 -15.86 7.39
N MET A 14 -4.02 -15.15 6.85
CA MET A 14 -3.83 -13.79 6.35
C MET A 14 -3.54 -12.79 7.47
N ARG A 15 -4.11 -12.94 8.66
CA ARG A 15 -3.74 -12.13 9.84
C ARG A 15 -2.26 -12.29 10.17
N VAL A 16 -1.76 -13.53 10.12
CA VAL A 16 -0.33 -13.80 10.35
C VAL A 16 0.53 -13.13 9.28
N ALA A 17 0.25 -13.35 7.98
CA ALA A 17 1.00 -12.76 6.89
C ALA A 17 0.95 -11.22 6.94
N GLY A 18 -0.24 -10.65 7.19
CA GLY A 18 -0.44 -9.21 7.31
C GLY A 18 0.31 -8.60 8.49
N ARG A 19 0.30 -9.26 9.67
CA ARG A 19 1.07 -8.81 10.83
C ARG A 19 2.56 -8.82 10.53
N LEU A 20 3.07 -9.86 9.88
CA LEU A 20 4.48 -9.95 9.49
C LEU A 20 4.88 -8.82 8.52
N ALA A 21 4.06 -8.51 7.51
CA ALA A 21 4.32 -7.40 6.60
C ALA A 21 4.36 -6.05 7.33
N ALA A 22 3.40 -5.79 8.23
CA ALA A 22 3.38 -4.59 9.05
C ALA A 22 4.62 -4.46 9.96
N GLU A 23 5.07 -5.56 10.55
CA GLU A 23 6.29 -5.59 11.38
C GLU A 23 7.56 -5.24 10.62
N VAL A 24 7.66 -5.55 9.33
CA VAL A 24 8.80 -5.12 8.50
C VAL A 24 8.84 -3.60 8.42
N LEU A 25 7.69 -2.93 8.21
CA LEU A 25 7.61 -1.47 8.17
C LEU A 25 7.90 -0.82 9.54
N GLU A 26 7.48 -1.44 10.63
CA GLU A 26 7.81 -0.99 11.98
C GLU A 26 9.31 -1.17 12.29
N MET A 27 9.90 -2.28 11.87
CA MET A 27 11.32 -2.59 12.07
C MET A 27 12.24 -1.66 11.30
N ILE A 28 11.90 -1.34 10.02
CA ILE A 28 12.78 -0.57 9.15
C ILE A 28 12.83 0.92 9.51
N GLU A 29 11.84 1.45 10.22
CA GLU A 29 11.69 2.88 10.49
C GLU A 29 12.97 3.56 11.02
N PRO A 30 13.69 3.05 12.03
CA PRO A 30 14.90 3.69 12.56
C PRO A 30 16.08 3.71 11.57
N TYR A 31 16.01 2.94 10.48
CA TYR A 31 17.04 2.91 9.44
C TYR A 31 16.78 3.91 8.31
N VAL A 32 15.55 4.44 8.21
CA VAL A 32 15.18 5.41 7.16
C VAL A 32 15.65 6.80 7.56
N LYS A 33 16.90 7.13 7.20
CA LYS A 33 17.57 8.38 7.57
C LYS A 33 18.49 8.88 6.47
N PRO A 34 18.89 10.16 6.49
CA PRO A 34 19.78 10.70 5.48
C PRO A 34 21.09 9.91 5.37
N GLY A 35 21.54 9.68 4.14
CA GLY A 35 22.79 8.97 3.82
C GLY A 35 22.65 7.45 3.67
N VAL A 36 21.53 6.84 4.09
CA VAL A 36 21.27 5.41 3.87
C VAL A 36 20.81 5.21 2.42
N SER A 37 21.28 4.16 1.76
CA SER A 37 20.82 3.82 0.41
C SER A 37 19.51 3.01 0.44
N THR A 38 18.72 3.13 -0.61
CA THR A 38 17.52 2.28 -0.75
C THR A 38 17.88 0.80 -0.90
N GLY A 39 19.05 0.50 -1.48
CA GLY A 39 19.59 -0.86 -1.56
C GLY A 39 19.93 -1.46 -0.19
N GLU A 40 20.45 -0.66 0.74
CA GLU A 40 20.69 -1.09 2.12
C GLU A 40 19.39 -1.38 2.85
N LEU A 41 18.37 -0.52 2.70
CA LEU A 41 17.04 -0.75 3.30
C LEU A 41 16.41 -2.05 2.79
N ASP A 42 16.53 -2.34 1.49
CA ASP A 42 16.04 -3.61 0.92
C ASP A 42 16.72 -4.82 1.56
N ARG A 43 18.04 -4.79 1.74
CA ARG A 43 18.78 -5.89 2.39
C ARG A 43 18.34 -6.10 3.83
N ILE A 44 18.14 -5.04 4.59
CA ILE A 44 17.66 -5.11 5.97
C ILE A 44 16.26 -5.72 6.01
N CYS A 45 15.35 -5.29 5.13
CA CYS A 45 14.00 -5.85 5.03
C CYS A 45 14.04 -7.34 4.65
N ASN A 46 14.84 -7.70 3.63
CA ASN A 46 14.99 -9.09 3.21
C ASN A 46 15.52 -9.99 4.33
N ASP A 47 16.56 -9.54 5.03
CA ASP A 47 17.16 -10.28 6.12
C ASP A 47 16.14 -10.52 7.25
N TYR A 48 15.38 -9.51 7.61
CA TYR A 48 14.33 -9.61 8.62
C TYR A 48 13.20 -10.58 8.20
N ILE A 49 12.71 -10.48 6.95
CA ILE A 49 11.67 -11.38 6.43
C ILE A 49 12.14 -12.84 6.44
N VAL A 50 13.36 -13.09 5.92
CA VAL A 50 13.84 -14.45 5.74
C VAL A 50 14.37 -15.05 7.03
N ASN A 51 15.21 -14.32 7.76
CA ASN A 51 15.97 -14.86 8.88
C ASN A 51 15.26 -14.72 10.22
N GLU A 52 14.49 -13.65 10.44
CA GLU A 52 13.76 -13.46 11.70
C GLU A 52 12.33 -14.01 11.62
N GLN A 53 11.58 -13.62 10.59
CA GLN A 53 10.19 -14.01 10.45
C GLN A 53 10.00 -15.42 9.88
N LYS A 54 11.06 -16.02 9.29
CA LYS A 54 10.97 -17.31 8.56
C LYS A 54 9.84 -17.29 7.54
N ALA A 55 9.78 -16.21 6.76
CA ALA A 55 8.79 -15.93 5.75
C ALA A 55 9.46 -15.71 4.39
N ILE A 56 8.67 -15.43 3.36
CA ILE A 56 9.15 -15.22 2.00
C ILE A 56 8.75 -13.82 1.55
N SER A 57 9.66 -13.07 0.92
CA SER A 57 9.30 -11.85 0.19
C SER A 57 8.55 -12.25 -1.08
N ALA A 58 7.32 -11.74 -1.23
CA ALA A 58 6.53 -11.98 -2.43
C ALA A 58 7.05 -11.20 -3.65
N CYS A 59 7.71 -10.07 -3.42
CA CYS A 59 8.21 -9.21 -4.49
C CYS A 59 9.41 -9.83 -5.22
N LEU A 60 10.33 -10.48 -4.49
CA LEU A 60 11.57 -11.00 -5.06
C LEU A 60 11.30 -12.09 -6.10
N GLY A 61 11.62 -11.81 -7.36
CA GLY A 61 11.40 -12.70 -8.49
C GLY A 61 9.99 -12.63 -9.11
N TYR A 62 9.05 -11.89 -8.50
CA TYR A 62 7.70 -11.72 -9.04
C TYR A 62 7.76 -11.03 -10.41
N HIS A 63 7.35 -11.74 -11.46
CA HIS A 63 7.51 -11.30 -12.86
C HIS A 63 8.89 -10.73 -13.20
N GLY A 64 9.93 -11.23 -12.52
CA GLY A 64 11.32 -10.80 -12.71
C GLY A 64 11.73 -9.56 -11.90
N TYR A 65 10.91 -9.11 -10.93
CA TYR A 65 11.31 -8.01 -10.03
C TYR A 65 12.55 -8.40 -9.21
N PRO A 66 13.60 -7.57 -9.16
CA PRO A 66 14.92 -8.02 -8.69
C PRO A 66 15.19 -7.81 -7.19
N LYS A 67 14.22 -7.29 -6.42
CA LYS A 67 14.38 -6.87 -5.03
C LYS A 67 13.30 -7.42 -4.12
N SER A 68 13.53 -7.35 -2.82
CA SER A 68 12.62 -7.94 -1.81
C SER A 68 11.46 -7.03 -1.43
N VAL A 69 11.64 -5.72 -1.56
CA VAL A 69 10.62 -4.70 -1.32
C VAL A 69 10.67 -3.64 -2.42
N CYS A 70 9.58 -2.89 -2.62
CA CYS A 70 9.63 -1.70 -3.46
C CYS A 70 9.94 -0.48 -2.60
N ILE A 71 10.86 0.39 -3.08
CA ILE A 71 11.21 1.64 -2.39
C ILE A 71 11.09 2.80 -3.37
N SER A 72 10.09 3.64 -3.16
CA SER A 72 9.72 4.73 -4.06
C SER A 72 9.99 6.08 -3.40
N VAL A 73 10.91 6.87 -3.97
CA VAL A 73 11.38 8.13 -3.39
C VAL A 73 10.85 9.31 -4.20
N ASN A 74 10.24 10.29 -3.53
CA ASN A 74 9.79 11.57 -4.08
C ASN A 74 8.83 11.43 -5.27
N GLU A 75 9.29 11.68 -6.50
CA GLU A 75 8.50 11.59 -7.72
C GLU A 75 8.23 10.16 -8.21
N VAL A 76 8.78 9.16 -7.53
CA VAL A 76 8.49 7.75 -7.83
C VAL A 76 7.14 7.39 -7.22
N VAL A 77 6.21 6.98 -8.06
CA VAL A 77 4.82 6.67 -7.68
C VAL A 77 4.74 5.30 -6.99
N CYS A 78 5.30 4.27 -7.64
CA CYS A 78 5.33 2.90 -7.15
C CYS A 78 6.43 2.09 -7.86
N HIS A 79 6.65 0.86 -7.38
CA HIS A 79 7.57 -0.14 -7.93
C HIS A 79 9.02 0.37 -8.06
N GLY A 80 9.44 1.34 -7.25
CA GLY A 80 10.82 1.81 -7.23
C GLY A 80 11.76 0.67 -6.87
N ILE A 81 12.77 0.42 -7.73
CA ILE A 81 13.78 -0.62 -7.50
C ILE A 81 14.84 -0.09 -6.53
N PRO A 82 15.04 -0.73 -5.37
CA PRO A 82 16.12 -0.40 -4.45
C PRO A 82 17.52 -0.43 -5.12
N ASP A 83 18.31 0.61 -4.85
CA ASP A 83 19.63 0.83 -5.48
C ASP A 83 20.64 1.35 -4.46
N ASP A 84 21.88 0.82 -4.49
CA ASP A 84 22.95 1.23 -3.59
C ASP A 84 23.45 2.66 -3.86
N GLY A 85 23.29 3.14 -5.09
CA GLY A 85 23.63 4.51 -5.49
C GLY A 85 22.54 5.53 -5.13
N LYS A 86 21.32 5.09 -4.76
CA LYS A 86 20.24 5.98 -4.36
C LYS A 86 20.26 6.23 -2.85
N LEU A 87 21.01 7.27 -2.46
CA LEU A 87 21.10 7.71 -1.07
C LEU A 87 19.92 8.63 -0.72
N LEU A 88 19.31 8.37 0.43
CA LEU A 88 18.26 9.22 1.00
C LEU A 88 18.83 10.55 1.48
N LYS A 89 18.05 11.61 1.33
CA LYS A 89 18.42 12.97 1.69
C LYS A 89 17.42 13.55 2.68
N ASP A 90 17.86 14.51 3.44
CA ASP A 90 17.00 15.31 4.31
C ASP A 90 15.83 15.93 3.51
N GLY A 91 14.61 15.75 3.96
CA GLY A 91 13.40 16.21 3.29
C GLY A 91 12.79 15.25 2.25
N ASP A 92 13.45 14.13 1.91
CA ASP A 92 12.86 13.11 1.04
C ASP A 92 11.61 12.49 1.71
N ILE A 93 10.62 12.17 0.89
CA ILE A 93 9.52 11.29 1.26
C ILE A 93 9.73 9.94 0.57
N VAL A 94 9.55 8.85 1.29
CA VAL A 94 9.88 7.49 0.83
C VAL A 94 8.73 6.56 1.13
N ASN A 95 8.16 5.94 0.11
CA ASN A 95 7.28 4.78 0.29
C ASN A 95 8.14 3.52 0.36
N ILE A 96 7.88 2.69 1.35
CA ILE A 96 8.36 1.30 1.40
C ILE A 96 7.14 0.41 1.37
N ASP A 97 7.14 -0.50 0.41
CA ASP A 97 6.03 -1.39 0.08
C ASP A 97 6.51 -2.83 0.24
N VAL A 98 5.81 -3.56 1.09
CA VAL A 98 6.22 -4.87 1.61
C VAL A 98 5.11 -5.88 1.46
N THR A 99 5.39 -6.95 0.71
CA THR A 99 4.51 -8.12 0.64
C THR A 99 5.23 -9.35 1.17
N VAL A 100 4.64 -9.98 2.17
CA VAL A 100 5.16 -11.19 2.82
C VAL A 100 4.27 -12.38 2.53
N ILE A 101 4.87 -13.54 2.23
CA ILE A 101 4.17 -14.82 2.13
C ILE A 101 4.45 -15.64 3.39
N LYS A 102 3.39 -16.07 4.05
CA LYS A 102 3.44 -17.04 5.16
C LYS A 102 2.31 -18.04 5.03
N ASP A 103 2.65 -19.34 5.14
CA ASP A 103 1.69 -20.45 5.05
C ASP A 103 0.77 -20.34 3.80
N ASP A 104 1.37 -20.03 2.64
CA ASP A 104 0.75 -19.82 1.33
C ASP A 104 -0.15 -18.59 1.20
N PHE A 105 -0.19 -17.70 2.18
CA PHE A 105 -0.98 -16.46 2.11
C PHE A 105 -0.11 -15.22 2.09
N HIS A 106 -0.60 -14.20 1.39
CA HIS A 106 0.06 -12.91 1.26
C HIS A 106 -0.48 -11.90 2.27
N GLY A 107 0.41 -11.08 2.80
CA GLY A 107 0.07 -9.85 3.51
C GLY A 107 0.83 -8.70 2.86
N ASP A 108 0.12 -7.66 2.44
CA ASP A 108 0.62 -6.56 1.63
C ASP A 108 0.30 -5.22 2.28
N THR A 109 1.31 -4.37 2.43
CA THR A 109 1.14 -3.05 3.04
C THR A 109 2.29 -2.11 2.72
N SER A 110 1.98 -0.83 2.58
CA SER A 110 2.99 0.20 2.40
C SER A 110 2.71 1.44 3.26
N LYS A 111 3.77 2.18 3.60
CA LYS A 111 3.65 3.49 4.25
C LYS A 111 4.71 4.46 3.75
N MET A 112 4.46 5.74 4.00
CA MET A 112 5.44 6.79 3.78
C MET A 112 6.31 7.00 5.00
N PHE A 113 7.58 7.26 4.75
CA PHE A 113 8.56 7.73 5.71
C PHE A 113 9.05 9.11 5.28
N ILE A 114 9.23 10.01 6.23
CA ILE A 114 9.83 11.33 5.99
C ILE A 114 11.27 11.28 6.50
N VAL A 115 12.21 11.56 5.61
CA VAL A 115 13.64 11.48 5.92
C VAL A 115 14.11 12.79 6.53
N GLY A 116 14.55 12.75 7.78
CA GLY A 116 15.03 13.94 8.49
C GLY A 116 13.95 15.01 8.66
N LYS A 117 14.26 16.26 8.27
CA LYS A 117 13.32 17.39 8.39
C LYS A 117 12.32 17.44 7.25
N PRO A 118 11.00 17.37 7.51
CA PRO A 118 9.99 17.38 6.45
C PRO A 118 9.97 18.70 5.68
N THR A 119 9.65 18.62 4.38
CA THR A 119 9.17 19.77 3.63
C THR A 119 7.67 19.95 3.87
N ILE A 120 7.19 21.19 3.85
CA ILE A 120 5.75 21.49 4.06
C ILE A 120 4.87 20.71 3.06
N LEU A 121 5.28 20.65 1.79
CA LEU A 121 4.53 19.94 0.76
C LEU A 121 4.58 18.41 0.97
N GLY A 122 5.77 17.86 1.28
CA GLY A 122 5.93 16.42 1.51
C GLY A 122 5.11 15.93 2.70
N GLU A 123 5.17 16.62 3.83
CA GLU A 123 4.39 16.30 5.01
C GLU A 123 2.88 16.36 4.74
N ARG A 124 2.41 17.45 4.08
CA ARG A 124 1.00 17.60 3.72
C ARG A 124 0.53 16.49 2.78
N LEU A 125 1.33 16.16 1.75
CA LEU A 125 1.00 15.10 0.80
C LEU A 125 0.88 13.74 1.51
N CYS A 126 1.86 13.38 2.34
CA CYS A 126 1.82 12.12 3.10
C CYS A 126 0.59 12.05 4.00
N ARG A 127 0.29 13.12 4.74
CA ARG A 127 -0.89 13.19 5.61
C ARG A 127 -2.20 13.02 4.84
N ILE A 128 -2.40 13.76 3.75
CA ILE A 128 -3.62 13.67 2.94
C ILE A 128 -3.78 12.29 2.31
N THR A 129 -2.69 11.68 1.87
CA THR A 129 -2.72 10.32 1.32
C THR A 129 -3.15 9.31 2.38
N GLN A 130 -2.60 9.38 3.59
CA GLN A 130 -3.01 8.50 4.70
C GLN A 130 -4.47 8.72 5.11
N GLU A 131 -4.90 9.99 5.21
CA GLU A 131 -6.28 10.33 5.53
C GLU A 131 -7.27 9.80 4.46
N SER A 132 -6.87 9.82 3.17
CA SER A 132 -7.68 9.25 2.09
C SER A 132 -7.85 7.73 2.22
N LEU A 133 -6.79 7.02 2.62
CA LEU A 133 -6.87 5.59 2.95
C LEU A 133 -7.81 5.34 4.14
N TYR A 134 -7.65 6.10 5.22
CA TYR A 134 -8.50 5.95 6.41
C TYR A 134 -9.97 6.28 6.15
N LEU A 135 -10.24 7.28 5.28
CA LEU A 135 -11.60 7.56 4.80
C LEU A 135 -12.19 6.34 4.11
N ALA A 136 -11.43 5.74 3.19
CA ALA A 136 -11.85 4.54 2.46
C ALA A 136 -12.14 3.36 3.40
N LEU A 137 -11.23 3.09 4.33
CA LEU A 137 -11.37 2.01 5.31
C LEU A 137 -12.65 2.14 6.15
N ARG A 138 -12.97 3.36 6.57
CA ARG A 138 -14.22 3.64 7.33
C ARG A 138 -15.50 3.47 6.52
N MET A 139 -15.41 3.39 5.19
CA MET A 139 -16.57 3.16 4.32
C MET A 139 -16.82 1.68 4.05
N VAL A 140 -15.84 0.81 4.32
CA VAL A 140 -15.94 -0.62 4.01
C VAL A 140 -16.98 -1.28 4.89
N LYS A 141 -18.01 -1.85 4.26
CA LYS A 141 -19.00 -2.75 4.88
C LYS A 141 -19.71 -3.56 3.80
N PRO A 142 -20.36 -4.67 4.15
CA PRO A 142 -21.17 -5.42 3.20
C PRO A 142 -22.24 -4.55 2.54
N GLY A 143 -22.49 -4.79 1.25
CA GLY A 143 -23.49 -4.07 0.46
C GLY A 143 -22.97 -2.77 -0.18
N ILE A 144 -21.82 -2.24 0.22
CA ILE A 144 -21.19 -1.08 -0.45
C ILE A 144 -20.59 -1.50 -1.80
N ASN A 145 -20.75 -0.63 -2.78
CA ASN A 145 -20.07 -0.78 -4.08
C ASN A 145 -18.66 -0.16 -4.00
N LEU A 146 -17.63 -0.89 -4.44
CA LEU A 146 -16.24 -0.39 -4.48
C LEU A 146 -16.10 0.95 -5.22
N ARG A 147 -16.93 1.20 -6.24
CA ARG A 147 -16.98 2.50 -6.93
C ARG A 147 -17.22 3.66 -5.97
N THR A 148 -18.11 3.47 -4.98
CA THR A 148 -18.42 4.53 -3.98
C THR A 148 -17.18 4.88 -3.15
N ILE A 149 -16.38 3.89 -2.80
CA ILE A 149 -15.13 4.08 -2.06
C ILE A 149 -14.09 4.82 -2.92
N GLY A 150 -13.90 4.38 -4.17
CA GLY A 150 -12.99 5.05 -5.09
C GLY A 150 -13.38 6.51 -5.37
N ALA A 151 -14.67 6.78 -5.58
CA ALA A 151 -15.20 8.13 -5.75
C ALA A 151 -14.95 9.03 -4.53
N ALA A 152 -15.08 8.49 -3.32
CA ALA A 152 -14.83 9.22 -2.09
C ALA A 152 -13.33 9.58 -1.92
N ILE A 153 -12.42 8.64 -2.21
CA ILE A 153 -10.98 8.90 -2.22
C ILE A 153 -10.66 10.03 -3.19
N GLN A 154 -11.12 9.92 -4.44
CA GLN A 154 -10.87 10.92 -5.47
C GLN A 154 -11.37 12.30 -5.05
N LYS A 155 -12.61 12.38 -4.60
CA LYS A 155 -13.22 13.65 -4.16
C LYS A 155 -12.43 14.29 -3.02
N PHE A 156 -12.00 13.51 -2.05
CA PHE A 156 -11.24 14.00 -0.91
C PHE A 156 -9.86 14.53 -1.36
N VAL A 157 -9.11 13.73 -2.12
CA VAL A 157 -7.77 14.08 -2.60
C VAL A 157 -7.78 15.32 -3.52
N GLU A 158 -8.74 15.37 -4.46
CA GLU A 158 -8.87 16.51 -5.41
C GLU A 158 -9.31 17.79 -4.72
N ALA A 159 -10.12 17.72 -3.66
CA ALA A 159 -10.47 18.87 -2.83
C ALA A 159 -9.26 19.49 -2.11
N GLU A 160 -8.25 18.68 -1.82
CA GLU A 160 -6.97 19.11 -1.25
C GLU A 160 -5.96 19.64 -2.32
N GLY A 161 -6.37 19.68 -3.60
CA GLY A 161 -5.55 20.17 -4.70
C GLY A 161 -4.50 19.17 -5.19
N PHE A 162 -4.64 17.89 -4.86
CA PHE A 162 -3.80 16.79 -5.32
C PHE A 162 -4.52 15.95 -6.39
N SER A 163 -3.86 14.94 -6.94
CA SER A 163 -4.41 14.07 -7.98
C SER A 163 -4.25 12.60 -7.63
N VAL A 164 -5.25 11.80 -7.95
CA VAL A 164 -5.19 10.34 -7.80
C VAL A 164 -4.66 9.69 -9.08
N VAL A 165 -3.67 8.81 -8.95
CA VAL A 165 -3.17 7.97 -10.04
C VAL A 165 -4.25 6.97 -10.46
N ARG A 166 -4.38 6.70 -11.77
CA ARG A 166 -5.46 5.87 -12.32
C ARG A 166 -5.00 4.57 -12.98
N GLU A 167 -3.74 4.46 -13.32
CA GLU A 167 -3.18 3.32 -14.04
C GLU A 167 -2.81 2.15 -13.12
N TYR A 168 -2.80 2.39 -11.81
CA TYR A 168 -2.56 1.40 -10.77
C TYR A 168 -3.72 1.42 -9.78
N CYS A 169 -3.96 0.29 -9.15
CA CYS A 169 -5.10 0.10 -8.25
C CYS A 169 -4.78 -0.92 -7.16
N GLY A 170 -5.60 -0.95 -6.13
CA GLY A 170 -5.64 -2.05 -5.17
C GLY A 170 -6.21 -3.31 -5.81
N HIS A 171 -6.06 -4.43 -5.14
CA HIS A 171 -6.39 -5.73 -5.69
C HIS A 171 -6.89 -6.70 -4.62
N GLY A 172 -7.65 -7.69 -5.03
CA GLY A 172 -7.90 -8.86 -4.21
C GLY A 172 -6.58 -9.55 -3.86
N ILE A 173 -6.52 -10.16 -2.70
CA ILE A 173 -5.30 -10.81 -2.17
C ILE A 173 -5.68 -12.04 -1.35
N GLY A 174 -4.78 -13.01 -1.30
CA GLY A 174 -4.97 -14.23 -0.54
C GLY A 174 -3.85 -15.22 -0.80
N ARG A 175 -4.16 -16.37 -1.40
CA ARG A 175 -3.14 -17.29 -1.91
C ARG A 175 -2.44 -16.74 -3.15
N GLY A 176 -3.16 -15.97 -3.97
CA GLY A 176 -2.57 -15.17 -5.03
C GLY A 176 -2.12 -13.80 -4.50
N PHE A 177 -1.01 -13.29 -5.03
CA PHE A 177 -0.57 -11.93 -4.73
C PHE A 177 -1.61 -10.93 -5.25
N HIS A 178 -1.95 -11.04 -6.53
CA HIS A 178 -2.98 -10.21 -7.16
C HIS A 178 -4.17 -11.08 -7.58
N GLU A 179 -5.31 -10.88 -6.94
CA GLU A 179 -6.58 -11.54 -7.22
C GLU A 179 -7.63 -10.50 -7.63
N GLU A 180 -8.80 -10.97 -8.07
CA GLU A 180 -9.98 -10.10 -8.16
C GLU A 180 -10.54 -9.77 -6.75
N PRO A 181 -11.10 -8.58 -6.56
CA PRO A 181 -11.38 -7.54 -7.56
C PRO A 181 -10.24 -6.53 -7.73
N GLN A 182 -10.26 -5.77 -8.83
CA GLN A 182 -9.55 -4.50 -8.90
C GLN A 182 -10.23 -3.46 -8.01
N VAL A 183 -9.43 -2.72 -7.25
CA VAL A 183 -9.89 -1.69 -6.29
C VAL A 183 -9.40 -0.33 -6.78
N LEU A 184 -10.21 0.34 -7.61
CA LEU A 184 -9.88 1.65 -8.14
C LEU A 184 -10.04 2.73 -7.07
N HIS A 185 -9.13 3.69 -7.04
CA HIS A 185 -9.13 4.81 -6.08
C HIS A 185 -9.78 6.08 -6.66
N TYR A 186 -10.58 5.93 -7.69
CA TYR A 186 -11.31 7.00 -8.36
C TYR A 186 -12.69 6.51 -8.85
N ASP A 187 -13.55 7.44 -9.21
CA ASP A 187 -14.87 7.12 -9.75
C ASP A 187 -14.75 6.50 -11.16
N SER A 188 -15.13 5.25 -11.29
CA SER A 188 -15.18 4.54 -12.56
C SER A 188 -16.51 3.82 -12.73
N PRO A 189 -17.26 4.09 -13.83
CA PRO A 189 -18.51 3.39 -14.11
C PRO A 189 -18.33 1.90 -14.38
N GLU A 190 -17.11 1.47 -14.68
CA GLU A 190 -16.78 0.05 -14.93
C GLU A 190 -16.68 -0.75 -13.61
N THR A 191 -16.46 -0.08 -12.48
CA THR A 191 -16.43 -0.72 -11.15
C THR A 191 -17.85 -1.01 -10.69
N ASN A 192 -18.20 -2.28 -10.60
CA ASN A 192 -19.52 -2.73 -10.12
C ASN A 192 -19.37 -3.96 -9.21
N VAL A 193 -18.56 -3.82 -8.16
CA VAL A 193 -18.35 -4.88 -7.16
C VAL A 193 -19.03 -4.49 -5.87
N ILE A 194 -19.98 -5.30 -5.44
CA ILE A 194 -20.66 -5.15 -4.15
C ILE A 194 -19.91 -5.98 -3.11
N LEU A 195 -19.47 -5.35 -2.04
CA LEU A 195 -18.71 -5.99 -0.98
C LEU A 195 -19.54 -7.04 -0.23
N LYS A 196 -18.89 -8.15 0.10
CA LYS A 196 -19.47 -9.26 0.87
C LYS A 196 -18.51 -9.68 1.97
N PRO A 197 -19.01 -10.19 3.11
CA PRO A 197 -18.14 -10.75 4.15
C PRO A 197 -17.18 -11.81 3.59
N GLY A 198 -15.95 -11.82 4.08
CA GLY A 198 -14.89 -12.74 3.62
C GLY A 198 -14.15 -12.30 2.36
N MET A 199 -14.52 -11.21 1.71
CA MET A 199 -13.68 -10.60 0.68
C MET A 199 -12.43 -10.00 1.32
N THR A 200 -11.26 -10.24 0.70
CA THR A 200 -9.97 -9.66 1.12
C THR A 200 -9.34 -8.91 -0.05
N PHE A 201 -8.89 -7.70 0.19
CA PHE A 201 -8.27 -6.85 -0.83
C PHE A 201 -7.41 -5.76 -0.21
N THR A 202 -6.58 -5.12 -1.03
CA THR A 202 -5.81 -3.94 -0.65
C THR A 202 -6.58 -2.66 -0.98
N ILE A 203 -6.38 -1.62 -0.17
CA ILE A 203 -6.70 -0.24 -0.51
C ILE A 203 -5.39 0.53 -0.40
N GLU A 204 -4.97 1.15 -1.50
CA GLU A 204 -3.61 1.68 -1.67
C GLU A 204 -3.55 2.95 -2.52
N PRO A 205 -4.24 4.02 -2.16
CA PRO A 205 -4.29 5.23 -2.98
C PRO A 205 -2.89 5.80 -3.22
N MET A 206 -2.57 6.00 -4.50
CA MET A 206 -1.38 6.72 -4.96
C MET A 206 -1.78 8.14 -5.31
N VAL A 207 -1.19 9.11 -4.63
CA VAL A 207 -1.56 10.53 -4.70
C VAL A 207 -0.36 11.36 -5.17
N ASN A 208 -0.54 12.11 -6.26
CA ASN A 208 0.47 13.03 -6.79
C ASN A 208 0.21 14.46 -6.31
N ALA A 209 1.28 15.17 -5.94
CA ALA A 209 1.21 16.60 -5.59
C ALA A 209 0.86 17.48 -6.78
N GLY A 210 1.13 17.02 -8.00
CA GLY A 210 0.82 17.70 -9.26
C GLY A 210 -0.27 16.98 -10.04
N LYS A 211 0.00 16.73 -11.32
CA LYS A 211 -0.94 16.09 -12.24
C LYS A 211 -0.95 14.55 -12.04
N LYS A 212 -2.07 13.92 -12.43
CA LYS A 212 -2.26 12.47 -12.30
C LYS A 212 -1.42 11.62 -13.27
N GLU A 213 -0.94 12.21 -14.36
CA GLU A 213 -0.23 11.49 -15.42
C GLU A 213 1.11 10.96 -14.93
N ILE A 214 1.38 9.72 -15.29
CA ILE A 214 2.59 8.97 -14.92
C ILE A 214 3.38 8.56 -16.16
N ARG A 215 4.57 8.02 -15.93
CA ARG A 215 5.40 7.37 -16.95
C ARG A 215 6.13 6.17 -16.36
N SER A 216 6.13 5.07 -17.09
CA SER A 216 6.97 3.91 -16.80
C SER A 216 8.40 4.16 -17.26
N MET A 217 9.36 3.70 -16.49
CA MET A 217 10.79 3.82 -16.79
C MET A 217 11.27 2.61 -17.62
N LYS A 218 12.47 2.75 -18.20
CA LYS A 218 13.06 1.71 -19.07
C LYS A 218 13.47 0.44 -18.32
N ASP A 219 13.56 0.49 -17.01
CA ASP A 219 13.84 -0.68 -16.17
C ASP A 219 12.69 -1.69 -16.09
N GLY A 220 11.54 -1.33 -16.68
CA GLY A 220 10.35 -2.17 -16.77
C GLY A 220 9.47 -2.15 -15.51
N TRP A 221 9.87 -1.46 -14.43
CA TRP A 221 9.17 -1.44 -13.14
C TRP A 221 8.87 -0.05 -12.60
N THR A 222 9.91 0.79 -12.46
CA THR A 222 9.79 2.09 -11.83
C THR A 222 8.77 2.98 -12.54
N VAL A 223 7.82 3.48 -11.78
CA VAL A 223 6.79 4.43 -12.25
C VAL A 223 7.04 5.80 -11.63
N LYS A 224 7.05 6.85 -12.43
CA LYS A 224 7.26 8.23 -11.98
C LYS A 224 6.12 9.13 -12.41
N THR A 225 5.89 10.20 -11.65
CA THR A 225 5.03 11.31 -12.09
C THR A 225 5.61 11.93 -13.37
N LYS A 226 4.72 12.24 -14.33
CA LYS A 226 5.16 12.82 -15.61
C LYS A 226 5.70 14.24 -15.46
N ASP A 227 5.14 15.00 -14.53
CA ASP A 227 5.52 16.38 -14.22
C ASP A 227 6.62 16.51 -13.17
N ARG A 228 7.14 15.37 -12.64
CA ARG A 228 8.16 15.29 -11.59
C ARG A 228 7.69 15.81 -10.22
N SER A 229 6.39 15.94 -10.01
CA SER A 229 5.83 16.25 -8.69
C SER A 229 6.02 15.09 -7.72
N LEU A 230 5.97 15.38 -6.42
CA LEU A 230 6.00 14.35 -5.37
C LEU A 230 4.79 13.42 -5.50
N SER A 231 4.99 12.15 -5.14
CA SER A 231 3.94 11.15 -5.02
C SER A 231 4.03 10.45 -3.67
N ALA A 232 2.88 10.09 -3.10
CA ALA A 232 2.79 9.35 -1.85
C ALA A 232 1.78 8.20 -1.99
N GLN A 233 2.01 7.13 -1.23
CA GLN A 233 1.11 5.98 -1.14
C GLN A 233 1.08 5.45 0.29
N TYR A 234 -0.11 5.07 0.74
CA TYR A 234 -0.31 4.25 1.94
C TYR A 234 -1.21 3.09 1.57
N GLU A 235 -1.01 1.96 2.21
CA GLU A 235 -1.74 0.75 1.90
C GLU A 235 -2.02 -0.10 3.12
N HIS A 236 -3.19 -0.73 3.10
CA HIS A 236 -3.56 -1.82 3.98
C HIS A 236 -4.25 -2.95 3.24
N THR A 237 -3.93 -4.19 3.64
CA THR A 237 -4.75 -5.37 3.37
C THR A 237 -5.87 -5.45 4.40
N ILE A 238 -7.09 -5.71 3.93
CA ILE A 238 -8.27 -5.82 4.79
C ILE A 238 -9.08 -7.09 4.49
N VAL A 239 -9.93 -7.47 5.43
CA VAL A 239 -11.04 -8.39 5.21
C VAL A 239 -12.36 -7.70 5.53
N VAL A 240 -13.37 -7.89 4.67
CA VAL A 240 -14.74 -7.44 4.94
C VAL A 240 -15.36 -8.36 5.98
N THR A 241 -15.87 -7.78 7.07
CA THR A 241 -16.59 -8.49 8.14
C THR A 241 -18.12 -8.41 7.93
N ASP A 242 -18.90 -8.95 8.84
CA ASP A 242 -20.37 -8.93 8.73
C ASP A 242 -20.96 -7.51 8.81
N ASN A 243 -20.27 -6.56 9.45
CA ASN A 243 -20.74 -5.18 9.67
C ASN A 243 -19.69 -4.09 9.40
N GLY A 244 -18.56 -4.45 8.78
CA GLY A 244 -17.48 -3.49 8.52
C GLY A 244 -16.27 -4.13 7.89
N CYS A 245 -15.08 -3.86 8.44
CA CYS A 245 -13.85 -4.53 8.03
C CYS A 245 -12.85 -4.69 9.18
N GLU A 246 -11.89 -5.59 8.97
CA GLU A 246 -10.71 -5.74 9.81
C GLU A 246 -9.46 -5.42 8.99
N ILE A 247 -8.57 -4.61 9.54
CA ILE A 247 -7.28 -4.28 8.94
C ILE A 247 -6.26 -5.34 9.37
N LEU A 248 -5.81 -6.15 8.42
CA LEU A 248 -4.89 -7.26 8.68
C LEU A 248 -3.43 -6.83 8.80
N THR A 249 -3.10 -5.63 8.32
CA THR A 249 -1.76 -5.05 8.27
C THR A 249 -1.61 -3.81 9.15
N LEU A 250 -2.42 -3.67 10.20
CA LEU A 250 -2.36 -2.52 11.09
C LEU A 250 -0.97 -2.38 11.74
N ARG A 251 -0.42 -1.18 11.74
CA ARG A 251 0.86 -0.82 12.36
C ARG A 251 0.65 -0.08 13.67
N LYS A 252 1.67 -0.05 14.51
CA LYS A 252 1.64 0.63 15.84
C LYS A 252 1.42 2.13 15.76
N ASP A 253 1.82 2.76 14.66
CA ASP A 253 1.69 4.20 14.41
C ASP A 253 0.38 4.58 13.69
N ASP A 254 -0.43 3.60 13.27
CA ASP A 254 -1.75 3.86 12.70
C ASP A 254 -2.71 4.43 13.75
N THR A 255 -3.46 5.47 13.37
CA THR A 255 -4.44 6.15 14.25
C THR A 255 -5.89 5.74 13.98
N ILE A 256 -6.06 4.54 13.43
CA ILE A 256 -7.35 3.92 13.11
C ILE A 256 -7.46 2.58 13.85
N PRO A 257 -8.63 2.15 14.33
CA PRO A 257 -8.76 0.85 14.99
C PRO A 257 -8.60 -0.32 14.00
N ALA A 258 -8.11 -1.46 14.50
CA ALA A 258 -7.97 -2.68 13.69
C ALA A 258 -9.31 -3.19 13.14
N ILE A 259 -10.37 -3.07 13.92
CA ILE A 259 -11.73 -3.48 13.55
C ILE A 259 -12.59 -2.22 13.44
N ILE A 260 -13.17 -2.03 12.28
CA ILE A 260 -14.11 -0.95 11.97
C ILE A 260 -15.49 -1.58 11.85
N SER A 261 -16.41 -1.21 12.72
CA SER A 261 -17.78 -1.69 12.74
C SER A 261 -18.76 -0.54 12.49
N HIS A 262 -19.83 -0.85 11.77
CA HIS A 262 -20.95 0.05 11.52
C HIS A 262 -22.17 -0.50 12.26
N ASP A 263 -22.13 -0.46 13.59
CA ASP A 263 -23.28 -0.81 14.40
C ASP A 263 -24.42 0.17 14.12
N GLU A 264 -25.66 -0.35 14.02
CA GLU A 264 -26.89 0.42 13.77
C GLU A 264 -27.20 1.39 14.91
#